data_1893e1ce16063db33398734b44461285
#
_entry.id   1893e1ce16063db33398734b44461285
#
_cell.length_a   1.000
_cell.length_b   1.000
_cell.length_c   1.000
_cell.angle_alpha   90.00
_cell.angle_beta   90.00
_cell.angle_gamma   90.00
#
_symmetry.space_group_name_H-M   'P 1'
#
loop_
_entity.id
_entity.type
_entity.pdbx_description
1 polymer ?
#
loop_
_entity_poly.entity_id
_entity_poly.type
_entity_poly.pdbx_seq_one_letter_code
_entity_poly.pdbx_strand_id
1 'polypeptide(L)'
;MNRNRINKILEDYDYEEVYIKQIKNLEDYEDLRTNKNYVYMVKTITSGKYVEKEIYPLWKCKSNSPRGAKKKETSEKMKKLNINNKAKEMTRLMNTNFTEEDLYITLTYKGKAPTLDRAKKDMRNFLDRIRTWWKKNMKDKEFKYIFVIDYVDDPDKTKRTRIHHHLVMSGMDMDVVRKNWTLGRKTVERLQPDEVGFEGLATYMARQSKTKYGRSRNLNKPKITKSRTSLSNRKAENFAANINLHKEFFENKYKDLLFINCQVYKSEEYPGVYIRTKMRKR
;
A
#
# COMPACT_ATOMS: atom_id res chain seq x y z
N MET A 1 -4.70 19.75 25.27
CA MET A 1 -3.89 19.58 24.03
C MET A 1 -4.83 19.67 22.83
N ASN A 2 -4.62 20.58 21.89
CA ASN A 2 -5.58 20.90 20.83
C ASN A 2 -5.66 19.74 19.81
N ARG A 3 -6.86 19.27 19.49
CA ARG A 3 -7.15 18.13 18.59
C ARG A 3 -6.48 18.27 17.21
N ASN A 4 -6.42 19.49 16.68
CA ASN A 4 -5.79 19.79 15.38
C ASN A 4 -4.25 19.62 15.39
N ARG A 5 -3.61 19.85 16.55
CA ARG A 5 -2.15 19.69 16.70
C ARG A 5 -1.74 18.22 16.75
N ILE A 6 -2.58 17.36 17.34
CA ILE A 6 -2.38 15.91 17.38
C ILE A 6 -2.55 15.32 15.96
N ASN A 7 -3.54 15.78 15.20
CA ASN A 7 -3.77 15.29 13.84
C ASN A 7 -2.61 15.63 12.91
N LYS A 8 -2.01 16.83 13.03
CA LYS A 8 -0.87 17.24 12.21
C LYS A 8 0.40 16.43 12.52
N ILE A 9 0.65 16.10 13.79
CA ILE A 9 1.76 15.22 14.21
C ILE A 9 1.55 13.79 13.67
N LEU A 10 0.28 13.32 13.60
CA LEU A 10 -0.08 11.99 13.12
C LEU A 10 -0.02 11.84 11.60
N GLU A 11 -0.08 12.94 10.83
CA GLU A 11 0.02 12.92 9.37
C GLU A 11 1.47 12.86 8.87
N ASP A 12 2.41 13.44 9.65
CA ASP A 12 3.83 13.57 9.27
C ASP A 12 4.73 12.45 9.81
N TYR A 13 4.23 11.57 10.68
CA TYR A 13 5.03 10.54 11.34
C TYR A 13 4.90 9.19 10.61
N ASP A 14 6.00 8.73 10.01
CA ASP A 14 6.08 7.41 9.39
C ASP A 14 6.57 6.38 10.41
N TYR A 15 5.62 5.61 10.94
CA TYR A 15 5.89 4.60 11.98
C TYR A 15 6.75 3.44 11.47
N GLU A 16 6.70 3.15 10.19
CA GLU A 16 7.45 2.04 9.60
C GLU A 16 8.92 2.39 9.43
N GLU A 17 9.24 3.67 9.29
CA GLU A 17 10.62 4.15 9.27
C GLU A 17 11.31 3.92 10.62
N VAL A 18 10.55 4.00 11.70
CA VAL A 18 11.04 3.88 13.08
C VAL A 18 11.09 2.43 13.54
N TYR A 19 10.15 1.57 13.05
CA TYR A 19 10.05 0.17 13.46
C TYR A 19 10.43 -0.76 12.32
N ILE A 20 11.68 -1.20 12.31
CA ILE A 20 12.26 -1.94 11.18
C ILE A 20 12.36 -3.43 11.47
N LYS A 21 12.57 -3.82 12.73
CA LYS A 21 12.78 -5.20 13.12
C LYS A 21 11.47 -5.86 13.50
N GLN A 22 11.08 -6.91 12.76
CA GLN A 22 9.91 -7.72 13.11
C GLN A 22 10.24 -8.63 14.30
N ILE A 23 9.39 -8.63 15.32
CA ILE A 23 9.47 -9.57 16.44
C ILE A 23 8.94 -10.93 15.97
N LYS A 24 9.76 -11.97 16.03
CA LYS A 24 9.42 -13.32 15.59
C LYS A 24 9.33 -14.32 16.76
N ASN A 25 10.00 -14.03 17.86
CA ASN A 25 10.13 -14.91 19.03
C ASN A 25 10.24 -14.10 20.32
N LEU A 26 10.17 -14.79 21.49
CA LEU A 26 10.23 -14.17 22.81
C LEU A 26 11.57 -13.50 23.12
N GLU A 27 12.69 -14.04 22.60
CA GLU A 27 14.03 -13.48 22.82
C GLU A 27 14.16 -12.07 22.23
N ASP A 28 13.46 -11.78 21.12
CA ASP A 28 13.40 -10.44 20.52
C ASP A 28 12.69 -9.42 21.41
N TYR A 29 12.01 -9.88 22.47
CA TYR A 29 11.16 -9.04 23.32
C TYR A 29 11.86 -8.57 24.61
N GLU A 30 12.84 -9.29 25.13
CA GLU A 30 13.47 -9.00 26.42
C GLU A 30 14.14 -7.64 26.53
N ASP A 31 14.53 -7.06 25.39
CA ASP A 31 15.16 -5.72 25.32
C ASP A 31 14.18 -4.55 25.35
N LEU A 32 12.86 -4.79 25.41
CA LEU A 32 11.88 -3.70 25.40
C LEU A 32 11.76 -3.06 26.79
N ARG A 33 12.39 -1.91 26.97
CA ARG A 33 12.23 -1.10 28.19
C ARG A 33 10.97 -0.26 28.12
N THR A 34 10.15 -0.30 29.17
CA THR A 34 8.96 0.55 29.31
C THR A 34 9.37 2.01 29.53
N ASN A 35 9.01 2.89 28.60
CA ASN A 35 9.19 4.31 28.78
C ASN A 35 7.81 4.97 28.99
N LYS A 36 7.66 5.74 30.06
CA LYS A 36 6.39 6.37 30.48
C LYS A 36 5.96 7.58 29.62
N ASN A 37 6.76 7.97 28.63
CA ASN A 37 6.56 9.20 27.85
C ASN A 37 5.76 9.04 26.56
N TYR A 38 5.12 7.90 26.32
CA TYR A 38 4.30 7.66 25.13
C TYR A 38 2.95 7.02 25.47
N VAL A 39 2.02 7.13 24.55
CA VAL A 39 0.70 6.50 24.62
C VAL A 39 0.45 5.74 23.32
N TYR A 40 -0.21 4.59 23.39
CA TYR A 40 -0.57 3.86 22.19
C TYR A 40 -1.78 4.48 21.49
N MET A 41 -1.68 4.55 20.17
CA MET A 41 -2.74 4.96 19.27
C MET A 41 -3.14 3.78 18.39
N VAL A 42 -4.40 3.77 17.95
CA VAL A 42 -4.92 2.83 16.95
C VAL A 42 -5.33 3.61 15.72
N LYS A 43 -4.78 3.22 14.58
CA LYS A 43 -5.23 3.66 13.27
C LYS A 43 -5.95 2.48 12.60
N THR A 44 -7.22 2.66 12.30
CA THR A 44 -8.03 1.67 11.59
C THR A 44 -8.19 2.13 10.15
N ILE A 45 -7.87 1.25 9.20
CA ILE A 45 -7.94 1.50 7.77
C ILE A 45 -8.88 0.47 7.17
N THR A 46 -9.99 0.92 6.60
CA THR A 46 -10.97 0.06 5.91
C THR A 46 -10.84 0.24 4.41
N SER A 47 -10.53 -0.84 3.70
CA SER A 47 -10.32 -0.91 2.26
C SER A 47 -11.23 -1.99 1.68
N GLY A 48 -12.43 -1.62 1.23
CA GLY A 48 -13.46 -2.57 0.81
C GLY A 48 -13.85 -3.53 1.95
N LYS A 49 -13.66 -4.83 1.74
CA LYS A 49 -13.90 -5.87 2.75
C LYS A 49 -12.76 -6.06 3.75
N TYR A 50 -11.59 -5.45 3.54
CA TYR A 50 -10.41 -5.59 4.40
C TYR A 50 -10.31 -4.46 5.43
N VAL A 51 -9.91 -4.83 6.65
CA VAL A 51 -9.72 -3.89 7.77
C VAL A 51 -8.32 -4.11 8.33
N GLU A 52 -7.49 -3.08 8.26
CA GLU A 52 -6.18 -3.07 8.91
C GLU A 52 -6.26 -2.26 10.20
N LYS A 53 -5.60 -2.74 11.25
CA LYS A 53 -5.38 -1.97 12.48
C LYS A 53 -3.89 -1.86 12.76
N GLU A 54 -3.43 -0.63 12.85
CA GLU A 54 -2.07 -0.27 13.21
C GLU A 54 -2.09 0.28 14.63
N ILE A 55 -1.42 -0.39 15.57
CA ILE A 55 -1.28 0.03 16.97
C ILE A 55 0.17 0.44 17.15
N TYR A 56 0.40 1.67 17.56
CA TYR A 56 1.73 2.26 17.62
C TYR A 56 1.88 3.24 18.78
N PRO A 57 3.09 3.42 19.35
CA PRO A 57 3.34 4.42 20.37
C PRO A 57 3.40 5.81 19.77
N LEU A 58 2.75 6.76 20.41
CA LEU A 58 2.82 8.19 20.11
C LEU A 58 3.59 8.89 21.23
N TRP A 59 4.73 9.47 20.89
CA TRP A 59 5.62 10.14 21.81
C TRP A 59 5.20 11.60 22.06
N LYS A 60 5.49 12.11 23.25
CA LYS A 60 5.37 13.54 23.52
C LYS A 60 6.52 14.27 22.82
N CYS A 61 6.23 14.92 21.71
CA CYS A 61 7.24 15.71 20.99
C CYS A 61 7.49 17.04 21.69
N LYS A 62 8.77 17.39 21.91
CA LYS A 62 9.18 18.65 22.59
C LYS A 62 9.46 19.79 21.62
N SER A 63 9.63 19.55 20.32
CA SER A 63 10.00 20.60 19.37
C SER A 63 9.03 20.68 18.17
N ASN A 64 8.76 21.90 17.74
CA ASN A 64 7.97 22.23 16.54
C ASN A 64 8.86 22.83 15.45
N SER A 65 10.10 22.39 15.33
CA SER A 65 10.98 22.89 14.27
C SER A 65 10.43 22.50 12.91
N PRO A 66 10.24 23.44 11.96
CA PRO A 66 9.85 23.10 10.60
C PRO A 66 10.91 22.21 9.96
N ARG A 67 10.48 21.23 9.17
CA ARG A 67 11.40 20.38 8.41
C ARG A 67 12.21 21.26 7.45
N GLY A 68 13.53 21.26 7.58
CA GLY A 68 14.42 21.90 6.63
C GLY A 68 14.37 21.24 5.24
N ALA A 69 14.83 21.95 4.21
CA ALA A 69 14.95 21.42 2.86
C ALA A 69 15.83 20.14 2.86
N LYS A 70 15.46 19.15 2.06
CA LYS A 70 16.19 17.88 1.94
C LYS A 70 17.60 18.15 1.38
N LYS A 71 18.64 17.93 2.19
CA LYS A 71 20.06 18.18 1.82
C LYS A 71 20.83 16.93 1.40
N LYS A 72 20.29 15.72 1.60
CA LYS A 72 20.97 14.45 1.33
C LYS A 72 20.16 13.54 0.40
N GLU A 73 20.85 12.71 -0.36
CA GLU A 73 20.20 11.64 -1.13
C GLU A 73 19.45 10.66 -0.22
N THR A 74 18.41 10.03 -0.80
CA THR A 74 17.62 9.04 -0.07
C THR A 74 18.44 7.77 0.10
N SER A 75 18.65 7.31 1.35
CA SER A 75 19.36 6.08 1.64
C SER A 75 18.64 4.85 1.02
N GLU A 76 19.36 3.74 0.82
CA GLU A 76 18.78 2.49 0.31
C GLU A 76 17.67 1.96 1.23
N LYS A 77 17.82 2.13 2.54
CA LYS A 77 16.83 1.79 3.55
C LYS A 77 15.53 2.58 3.31
N MET A 78 15.64 3.89 3.09
CA MET A 78 14.50 4.76 2.76
C MET A 78 13.87 4.45 1.40
N LYS A 79 14.67 4.06 0.41
CA LYS A 79 14.12 3.62 -0.88
C LYS A 79 13.25 2.37 -0.74
N LYS A 80 13.71 1.37 0.04
CA LYS A 80 12.92 0.16 0.34
C LYS A 80 11.64 0.50 1.08
N LEU A 81 11.70 1.39 2.08
CA LEU A 81 10.53 1.86 2.82
C LEU A 81 9.52 2.55 1.92
N ASN A 82 9.97 3.45 1.04
CA ASN A 82 9.11 4.13 0.08
C ASN A 82 8.39 3.16 -0.87
N ILE A 83 9.07 2.08 -1.29
CA ILE A 83 8.45 1.03 -2.10
C ILE A 83 7.36 0.29 -1.30
N ASN A 84 7.64 -0.05 -0.05
CA ASN A 84 6.66 -0.72 0.82
C ASN A 84 5.44 0.17 1.09
N ASN A 85 5.64 1.46 1.37
CA ASN A 85 4.56 2.41 1.57
C ASN A 85 3.70 2.58 0.31
N LYS A 86 4.35 2.64 -0.85
CA LYS A 86 3.67 2.67 -2.15
C LYS A 86 2.86 1.39 -2.40
N ALA A 87 3.41 0.21 -2.07
CA ALA A 87 2.71 -1.05 -2.17
C ALA A 87 1.46 -1.07 -1.27
N LYS A 88 1.57 -0.63 -0.02
CA LYS A 88 0.44 -0.53 0.92
C LYS A 88 -0.63 0.44 0.44
N GLU A 89 -0.24 1.63 -0.03
CA GLU A 89 -1.20 2.59 -0.60
C GLU A 89 -1.95 1.98 -1.79
N MET A 90 -1.21 1.35 -2.71
CA MET A 90 -1.79 0.71 -3.89
C MET A 90 -2.71 -0.44 -3.52
N THR A 91 -2.32 -1.33 -2.58
CA THR A 91 -3.18 -2.40 -2.05
C THR A 91 -4.50 -1.84 -1.51
N ARG A 92 -4.43 -0.80 -0.67
CA ARG A 92 -5.60 -0.17 -0.07
C ARG A 92 -6.53 0.45 -1.12
N LEU A 93 -5.96 1.11 -2.14
CA LEU A 93 -6.73 1.66 -3.25
C LEU A 93 -7.35 0.55 -4.11
N MET A 94 -6.61 -0.52 -4.41
CA MET A 94 -7.12 -1.64 -5.19
C MET A 94 -8.25 -2.35 -4.45
N ASN A 95 -8.07 -2.70 -3.18
CA ASN A 95 -9.10 -3.34 -2.35
C ASN A 95 -10.37 -2.47 -2.16
N THR A 96 -10.25 -1.14 -2.30
CA THR A 96 -11.40 -0.23 -2.16
C THR A 96 -12.18 -0.08 -3.46
N ASN A 97 -11.54 -0.23 -4.62
CA ASN A 97 -12.11 0.18 -5.91
C ASN A 97 -12.32 -0.95 -6.91
N PHE A 98 -11.69 -2.11 -6.71
CA PHE A 98 -11.70 -3.19 -7.69
C PHE A 98 -12.15 -4.51 -7.06
N THR A 99 -12.69 -5.37 -7.92
CA THR A 99 -13.19 -6.72 -7.60
C THR A 99 -12.60 -7.74 -8.57
N GLU A 100 -12.93 -9.01 -8.42
CA GLU A 100 -12.58 -10.09 -9.35
C GLU A 100 -13.15 -9.90 -10.78
N GLU A 101 -14.19 -9.08 -10.93
CA GLU A 101 -14.76 -8.74 -12.24
C GLU A 101 -13.90 -7.77 -13.06
N ASP A 102 -12.96 -7.09 -12.41
CA ASP A 102 -12.09 -6.10 -13.02
C ASP A 102 -10.88 -6.77 -13.71
N LEU A 103 -10.10 -5.99 -14.46
CA LEU A 103 -9.05 -6.52 -15.33
C LEU A 103 -7.66 -6.17 -14.82
N TYR A 104 -6.75 -7.14 -14.92
CA TYR A 104 -5.32 -6.94 -14.91
C TYR A 104 -4.77 -7.09 -16.32
N ILE A 105 -3.95 -6.13 -16.75
CA ILE A 105 -3.48 -6.02 -18.12
C ILE A 105 -1.97 -5.79 -18.13
N THR A 106 -1.25 -6.56 -18.91
CA THR A 106 0.15 -6.33 -19.23
C THR A 106 0.30 -5.98 -20.71
N LEU A 107 0.91 -4.83 -20.97
CA LEU A 107 1.12 -4.33 -22.34
C LEU A 107 2.62 -4.20 -22.61
N THR A 108 3.05 -4.70 -23.77
CA THR A 108 4.45 -4.66 -24.21
C THR A 108 4.56 -4.01 -25.59
N TYR A 109 5.78 -3.84 -26.09
CA TYR A 109 6.05 -3.28 -27.40
C TYR A 109 6.69 -4.30 -28.34
N LYS A 110 6.41 -4.19 -29.64
CA LYS A 110 7.13 -4.89 -30.72
C LYS A 110 8.38 -4.10 -31.10
N GLY A 111 9.46 -4.81 -31.45
CA GLY A 111 10.68 -4.18 -31.97
C GLY A 111 11.47 -3.39 -30.93
N LYS A 112 11.94 -2.20 -31.32
CA LYS A 112 12.76 -1.33 -30.48
C LYS A 112 11.93 -0.77 -29.31
N ALA A 113 12.49 -0.84 -28.11
CA ALA A 113 11.84 -0.27 -26.93
C ALA A 113 11.68 1.27 -27.08
N PRO A 114 10.50 1.84 -26.79
CA PRO A 114 10.30 3.27 -26.82
C PRO A 114 11.05 3.98 -25.68
N THR A 115 11.16 5.30 -25.76
CA THR A 115 11.57 6.13 -24.61
C THR A 115 10.46 6.15 -23.55
N LEU A 116 10.83 6.47 -22.31
CA LEU A 116 9.85 6.57 -21.21
C LEU A 116 8.72 7.57 -21.51
N ASP A 117 9.05 8.72 -22.15
CA ASP A 117 8.06 9.74 -22.47
C ASP A 117 7.12 9.29 -23.59
N ARG A 118 7.65 8.56 -24.56
CA ARG A 118 6.82 7.90 -25.56
C ARG A 118 5.89 6.88 -24.93
N ALA A 119 6.39 6.03 -24.03
CA ALA A 119 5.58 5.05 -23.32
C ALA A 119 4.47 5.70 -22.47
N LYS A 120 4.74 6.82 -21.80
CA LYS A 120 3.71 7.61 -21.10
C LYS A 120 2.63 8.15 -22.05
N LYS A 121 3.02 8.62 -23.25
CA LYS A 121 2.08 9.09 -24.27
C LYS A 121 1.22 7.95 -24.82
N ASP A 122 1.82 6.82 -25.12
CA ASP A 122 1.12 5.64 -25.62
C ASP A 122 0.09 5.10 -24.63
N MET A 123 0.44 5.07 -23.32
CA MET A 123 -0.50 4.71 -22.26
C MET A 123 -1.67 5.70 -22.16
N ARG A 124 -1.43 7.01 -22.25
CA ARG A 124 -2.51 8.01 -22.28
C ARG A 124 -3.44 7.79 -23.47
N ASN A 125 -2.88 7.63 -24.65
CA ASN A 125 -3.67 7.39 -25.87
C ASN A 125 -4.49 6.10 -25.78
N PHE A 126 -3.93 5.04 -25.20
CA PHE A 126 -4.66 3.80 -24.94
C PHE A 126 -5.83 4.04 -23.98
N LEU A 127 -5.58 4.66 -22.84
CA LEU A 127 -6.64 4.97 -21.84
C LEU A 127 -7.72 5.89 -22.41
N ASP A 128 -7.37 6.83 -23.30
CA ASP A 128 -8.34 7.73 -23.94
C ASP A 128 -9.24 6.98 -24.93
N ARG A 129 -8.70 6.03 -25.72
CA ARG A 129 -9.52 5.15 -26.56
C ARG A 129 -10.46 4.27 -25.75
N ILE A 130 -9.98 3.66 -24.66
CA ILE A 130 -10.81 2.87 -23.75
C ILE A 130 -11.89 3.75 -23.12
N ARG A 131 -11.55 4.96 -22.66
CA ARG A 131 -12.51 5.89 -22.06
C ARG A 131 -13.60 6.30 -23.04
N THR A 132 -13.25 6.54 -24.31
CA THR A 132 -14.22 6.88 -25.36
C THR A 132 -15.20 5.74 -25.59
N TRP A 133 -14.70 4.50 -25.69
CA TRP A 133 -15.54 3.31 -25.79
C TRP A 133 -16.44 3.16 -24.57
N TRP A 134 -15.87 3.33 -23.35
CA TRP A 134 -16.58 3.21 -22.08
C TRP A 134 -17.75 4.17 -21.98
N LYS A 135 -17.55 5.43 -22.30
CA LYS A 135 -18.61 6.46 -22.29
C LYS A 135 -19.78 6.11 -23.21
N LYS A 136 -19.49 5.43 -24.32
CA LYS A 136 -20.53 5.03 -25.29
C LYS A 136 -21.32 3.81 -24.82
N ASN A 137 -20.66 2.83 -24.19
CA ASN A 137 -21.20 1.50 -23.95
C ASN A 137 -21.54 1.20 -22.46
N MET A 138 -20.95 1.97 -21.53
CA MET A 138 -21.07 1.73 -20.07
C MET A 138 -21.47 3.01 -19.35
N LYS A 139 -22.56 3.65 -19.79
CA LYS A 139 -22.97 5.01 -19.35
C LYS A 139 -23.16 5.15 -17.84
N ASP A 140 -23.65 4.11 -17.18
CA ASP A 140 -23.99 4.11 -15.74
C ASP A 140 -22.86 3.63 -14.85
N LYS A 141 -21.67 3.33 -15.41
CA LYS A 141 -20.54 2.82 -14.65
C LYS A 141 -19.34 3.76 -14.75
N GLU A 142 -18.64 3.92 -13.63
CA GLU A 142 -17.41 4.70 -13.57
C GLU A 142 -16.23 3.91 -14.12
N PHE A 143 -15.45 4.54 -15.00
CA PHE A 143 -14.18 3.99 -15.45
C PHE A 143 -13.05 4.32 -14.48
N LYS A 144 -12.51 3.30 -13.82
CA LYS A 144 -11.41 3.41 -12.83
C LYS A 144 -10.19 2.66 -13.32
N TYR A 145 -9.01 3.16 -12.99
CA TYR A 145 -7.75 2.48 -13.32
C TYR A 145 -6.59 2.91 -12.41
N ILE A 146 -5.60 2.00 -12.31
CA ILE A 146 -4.28 2.24 -11.72
C ILE A 146 -3.26 1.58 -12.67
N PHE A 147 -2.18 2.28 -13.04
CA PHE A 147 -1.13 1.70 -13.86
C PHE A 147 0.26 2.08 -13.40
N VAL A 148 1.22 1.22 -13.72
CA VAL A 148 2.66 1.47 -13.59
C VAL A 148 3.33 1.22 -14.93
N ILE A 149 4.43 1.92 -15.16
CA ILE A 149 5.33 1.67 -16.28
C ILE A 149 6.59 1.06 -15.70
N ASP A 150 6.83 -0.18 -16.04
CA ASP A 150 8.08 -0.87 -15.71
C ASP A 150 9.14 -0.40 -16.71
N TYR A 151 10.14 0.28 -16.16
CA TYR A 151 11.24 0.86 -16.91
C TYR A 151 12.52 0.73 -16.10
N VAL A 152 13.49 0.04 -16.66
CA VAL A 152 14.84 -0.04 -16.10
C VAL A 152 15.74 0.91 -16.89
N ASP A 153 16.17 1.97 -16.23
CA ASP A 153 17.26 2.84 -16.70
C ASP A 153 18.57 2.24 -16.18
N ASP A 154 19.17 1.39 -16.98
CA ASP A 154 20.49 0.82 -16.69
C ASP A 154 21.52 1.60 -17.52
N PRO A 155 22.38 2.43 -16.88
CA PRO A 155 23.41 3.16 -17.57
C PRO A 155 24.42 2.25 -18.28
N ASP A 156 24.62 1.02 -17.79
CA ASP A 156 25.56 0.07 -18.37
C ASP A 156 24.99 -0.76 -19.54
N LYS A 157 23.71 -0.54 -19.90
CA LYS A 157 23.02 -1.21 -21.02
C LYS A 157 23.04 -2.74 -21.03
N THR A 158 23.53 -3.38 -19.96
CA THR A 158 23.71 -4.84 -19.87
C THR A 158 22.43 -5.60 -19.60
N LYS A 159 21.43 -4.96 -18.97
CA LYS A 159 20.10 -5.52 -18.68
C LYS A 159 18.99 -4.62 -19.23
N ARG A 160 18.72 -4.70 -20.52
CA ARG A 160 17.57 -4.02 -21.13
C ARG A 160 16.28 -4.77 -20.79
N THR A 161 15.65 -4.44 -19.69
CA THR A 161 14.26 -4.82 -19.49
C THR A 161 13.40 -4.02 -20.49
N ARG A 162 12.67 -4.73 -21.36
CA ARG A 162 11.73 -4.07 -22.27
C ARG A 162 10.69 -3.34 -21.44
N ILE A 163 10.36 -2.12 -21.84
CA ILE A 163 9.28 -1.35 -21.21
C ILE A 163 7.98 -2.17 -21.22
N HIS A 164 7.36 -2.30 -20.06
CA HIS A 164 6.05 -2.92 -19.85
C HIS A 164 5.11 -1.96 -19.14
N HIS A 165 3.83 -2.09 -19.45
CA HIS A 165 2.79 -1.43 -18.67
C HIS A 165 2.02 -2.49 -17.91
N HIS A 166 1.83 -2.28 -16.61
CA HIS A 166 0.93 -3.05 -15.77
C HIS A 166 -0.24 -2.15 -15.39
N LEU A 167 -1.44 -2.56 -15.74
CA LEU A 167 -2.66 -1.78 -15.58
C LEU A 167 -3.72 -2.63 -14.90
N VAL A 168 -4.33 -2.08 -13.86
CA VAL A 168 -5.58 -2.56 -13.27
C VAL A 168 -6.68 -1.58 -13.68
N MET A 169 -7.79 -2.07 -14.22
CA MET A 169 -8.89 -1.21 -14.65
C MET A 169 -10.25 -1.89 -14.51
N SER A 170 -11.30 -1.07 -14.51
CA SER A 170 -12.69 -1.51 -14.46
C SER A 170 -13.00 -2.58 -15.50
N GLY A 171 -13.78 -3.60 -15.09
CA GLY A 171 -14.13 -4.76 -15.89
C GLY A 171 -14.92 -4.43 -17.14
N MET A 172 -14.46 -4.92 -18.29
CA MET A 172 -15.10 -4.78 -19.61
C MET A 172 -14.78 -5.98 -20.48
N ASP A 173 -15.28 -5.95 -21.72
CA ASP A 173 -14.95 -6.95 -22.74
C ASP A 173 -13.42 -6.91 -23.02
N MET A 174 -12.77 -8.06 -22.85
CA MET A 174 -11.34 -8.23 -23.02
C MET A 174 -10.90 -8.04 -24.48
N ASP A 175 -11.75 -8.35 -25.46
CA ASP A 175 -11.42 -8.20 -26.87
C ASP A 175 -11.40 -6.74 -27.30
N VAL A 176 -12.25 -5.91 -26.69
CA VAL A 176 -12.17 -4.46 -26.85
C VAL A 176 -10.83 -3.94 -26.35
N VAL A 177 -10.37 -4.41 -25.18
CA VAL A 177 -9.05 -4.05 -24.64
C VAL A 177 -7.94 -4.48 -25.59
N ARG A 178 -7.99 -5.74 -26.06
CA ARG A 178 -6.99 -6.31 -26.98
C ARG A 178 -6.92 -5.55 -28.30
N LYS A 179 -8.05 -5.16 -28.89
CA LYS A 179 -8.12 -4.39 -30.13
C LYS A 179 -7.52 -2.99 -30.00
N ASN A 180 -7.61 -2.38 -28.84
CA ASN A 180 -7.11 -1.02 -28.59
C ASN A 180 -5.60 -0.92 -28.32
N TRP A 181 -4.88 -2.05 -28.13
CA TRP A 181 -3.43 -2.05 -28.06
C TRP A 181 -2.80 -2.72 -29.28
N THR A 182 -2.25 -1.91 -30.17
CA THR A 182 -1.65 -2.37 -31.45
C THR A 182 -0.13 -2.37 -31.45
N LEU A 183 0.49 -1.79 -30.40
CA LEU A 183 1.93 -1.55 -30.34
C LEU A 183 2.77 -2.78 -29.96
N GLY A 184 2.12 -3.85 -29.45
CA GLY A 184 2.83 -5.08 -29.09
C GLY A 184 1.93 -6.15 -28.50
N ARG A 185 2.55 -7.07 -27.73
CA ARG A 185 1.82 -8.13 -27.03
C ARG A 185 0.98 -7.52 -25.89
N LYS A 186 -0.16 -8.10 -25.65
CA LYS A 186 -1.08 -7.77 -24.59
C LYS A 186 -1.58 -9.05 -23.92
N THR A 187 -1.54 -9.08 -22.61
CA THR A 187 -2.18 -10.09 -21.77
C THR A 187 -3.29 -9.40 -20.97
N VAL A 188 -4.48 -9.95 -21.01
CA VAL A 188 -5.68 -9.40 -20.35
C VAL A 188 -6.33 -10.53 -19.55
N GLU A 189 -6.43 -10.36 -18.25
CA GLU A 189 -6.92 -11.37 -17.31
C GLU A 189 -7.88 -10.71 -16.30
N ARG A 190 -8.76 -11.53 -15.70
CA ARG A 190 -9.55 -11.10 -14.55
C ARG A 190 -8.67 -10.98 -13.33
N LEU A 191 -8.98 -10.03 -12.44
CA LEU A 191 -8.29 -9.90 -11.17
C LEU A 191 -8.57 -11.13 -10.29
N GLN A 192 -7.53 -11.62 -9.63
CA GLN A 192 -7.60 -12.75 -8.71
C GLN A 192 -7.15 -12.31 -7.32
N PRO A 193 -8.09 -11.92 -6.43
CA PRO A 193 -7.75 -11.60 -5.05
C PRO A 193 -7.43 -12.87 -4.27
N ASP A 194 -6.43 -12.78 -3.41
CA ASP A 194 -6.11 -13.81 -2.42
C ASP A 194 -6.76 -13.50 -1.05
N GLU A 195 -6.32 -14.19 0.01
CA GLU A 195 -6.82 -13.96 1.38
C GLU A 195 -6.62 -12.53 1.87
N VAL A 196 -5.56 -11.87 1.42
CA VAL A 196 -5.21 -10.47 1.76
C VAL A 196 -5.67 -9.45 0.69
N GLY A 197 -6.44 -9.90 -0.28
CA GLY A 197 -6.95 -9.11 -1.40
C GLY A 197 -5.94 -8.98 -2.53
N PHE A 198 -5.68 -7.77 -2.96
CA PHE A 198 -4.76 -7.48 -4.06
C PHE A 198 -3.34 -7.14 -3.60
N GLU A 199 -2.92 -7.58 -2.38
CA GLU A 199 -1.61 -7.21 -1.83
C GLU A 199 -0.44 -7.76 -2.67
N GLY A 200 -0.54 -9.00 -3.13
CA GLY A 200 0.48 -9.62 -3.98
C GLY A 200 0.69 -8.83 -5.27
N LEU A 201 -0.40 -8.55 -6.00
CA LEU A 201 -0.37 -7.78 -7.24
C LEU A 201 0.09 -6.33 -7.02
N ALA A 202 -0.41 -5.65 -6.00
CA ALA A 202 0.00 -4.29 -5.67
C ALA A 202 1.49 -4.19 -5.31
N THR A 203 2.00 -5.17 -4.56
CA THR A 203 3.42 -5.25 -4.21
C THR A 203 4.28 -5.48 -5.46
N TYR A 204 3.86 -6.38 -6.33
CA TYR A 204 4.52 -6.60 -7.62
C TYR A 204 4.58 -5.30 -8.43
N MET A 205 3.43 -4.66 -8.68
CA MET A 205 3.36 -3.40 -9.43
C MET A 205 4.17 -2.26 -8.78
N ALA A 206 4.17 -2.16 -7.45
CA ALA A 206 4.92 -1.12 -6.76
C ALA A 206 6.45 -1.28 -6.91
N ARG A 207 6.95 -2.52 -6.96
CA ARG A 207 8.38 -2.83 -7.16
C ARG A 207 8.83 -2.55 -8.58
N GLN A 208 7.99 -2.81 -9.58
CA GLN A 208 8.31 -2.59 -10.99
C GLN A 208 8.42 -1.11 -11.35
N SER A 209 7.79 -0.24 -10.61
CA SER A 209 7.78 1.19 -10.93
C SER A 209 8.82 1.98 -10.14
N LYS A 210 9.85 2.48 -10.80
CA LYS A 210 10.77 3.49 -10.23
C LYS A 210 10.13 4.88 -10.10
N THR A 211 9.01 5.13 -10.82
CA THR A 211 8.30 6.41 -10.81
C THR A 211 6.99 6.33 -10.02
N LYS A 212 6.30 7.46 -9.86
CA LYS A 212 4.93 7.48 -9.35
C LYS A 212 4.02 6.71 -10.31
N TYR A 213 3.08 5.92 -9.77
CA TYR A 213 2.06 5.26 -10.57
C TYR A 213 0.99 6.25 -11.06
N GLY A 214 0.42 5.96 -12.23
CA GLY A 214 -0.72 6.71 -12.75
C GLY A 214 -2.03 6.11 -12.23
N ARG A 215 -3.03 6.98 -12.00
CA ARG A 215 -4.36 6.53 -11.54
C ARG A 215 -5.47 7.48 -12.00
N SER A 216 -6.68 6.98 -12.11
CA SER A 216 -7.87 7.80 -12.33
C SER A 216 -8.17 8.66 -11.10
N ARG A 217 -8.79 9.83 -11.32
CA ARG A 217 -9.08 10.79 -10.23
C ARG A 217 -10.28 10.38 -9.37
N ASN A 218 -11.15 9.54 -9.90
CA ASN A 218 -12.39 9.08 -9.27
C ASN A 218 -12.23 7.81 -8.41
N LEU A 219 -11.00 7.45 -8.01
CA LEU A 219 -10.79 6.37 -7.05
C LEU A 219 -11.27 6.79 -5.67
N ASN A 220 -12.08 5.94 -5.05
CA ASN A 220 -12.46 6.06 -3.66
C ASN A 220 -11.24 5.84 -2.77
N LYS A 221 -11.08 6.69 -1.76
CA LYS A 221 -10.01 6.53 -0.77
C LYS A 221 -10.44 5.54 0.31
N PRO A 222 -9.51 4.75 0.88
CA PRO A 222 -9.79 3.92 2.05
C PRO A 222 -10.24 4.81 3.23
N LYS A 223 -11.19 4.31 4.04
CA LYS A 223 -11.64 5.02 5.24
C LYS A 223 -10.60 4.85 6.34
N ILE A 224 -10.07 5.96 6.85
CA ILE A 224 -9.06 5.97 7.92
C ILE A 224 -9.64 6.65 9.15
N THR A 225 -9.58 5.95 10.29
CA THR A 225 -9.93 6.50 11.60
C THR A 225 -8.77 6.31 12.57
N LYS A 226 -8.55 7.28 13.44
CA LYS A 226 -7.50 7.27 14.45
C LYS A 226 -8.13 7.51 15.82
N SER A 227 -7.75 6.70 16.81
CA SER A 227 -8.25 6.83 18.18
C SER A 227 -7.16 6.45 19.19
N ARG A 228 -7.29 6.94 20.42
CA ARG A 228 -6.49 6.39 21.52
C ARG A 228 -6.95 4.97 21.77
N THR A 229 -6.01 4.08 22.04
CA THR A 229 -6.35 2.74 22.48
C THR A 229 -6.51 2.70 24.00
N SER A 230 -7.33 1.76 24.48
CA SER A 230 -7.39 1.40 25.89
C SER A 230 -6.22 0.49 26.32
N LEU A 231 -5.34 0.11 25.40
CA LEU A 231 -4.15 -0.68 25.71
C LEU A 231 -3.16 0.18 26.50
N SER A 232 -2.85 -0.23 27.71
CA SER A 232 -1.69 0.30 28.45
C SER A 232 -0.39 -0.19 27.80
N ASN A 233 0.72 0.49 28.09
CA ASN A 233 2.04 0.07 27.59
C ASN A 233 2.33 -1.39 27.93
N ARG A 234 2.10 -1.79 29.17
CA ARG A 234 2.27 -3.19 29.62
C ARG A 234 1.39 -4.18 28.85
N LYS A 235 0.13 -3.83 28.57
CA LYS A 235 -0.77 -4.70 27.79
C LYS A 235 -0.34 -4.81 26.33
N ALA A 236 0.15 -3.74 25.71
CA ALA A 236 0.65 -3.77 24.34
C ALA A 236 1.92 -4.63 24.23
N GLU A 237 2.81 -4.53 25.21
CA GLU A 237 4.03 -5.32 25.29
C GLU A 237 3.74 -6.80 25.55
N ASN A 238 2.88 -7.12 26.52
CA ASN A 238 2.45 -8.50 26.75
C ASN A 238 1.74 -9.10 25.53
N PHE A 239 0.94 -8.31 24.82
CA PHE A 239 0.32 -8.73 23.58
C PHE A 239 1.37 -9.04 22.50
N ALA A 240 2.39 -8.19 22.37
CA ALA A 240 3.49 -8.40 21.42
C ALA A 240 4.30 -9.69 21.75
N ALA A 241 4.48 -10.01 23.03
CA ALA A 241 5.17 -11.22 23.45
C ALA A 241 4.39 -12.51 23.18
N ASN A 242 3.06 -12.45 23.16
CA ASN A 242 2.20 -13.64 23.04
C ASN A 242 1.63 -13.77 21.61
N ILE A 243 2.49 -14.01 20.64
CA ILE A 243 2.15 -14.07 19.21
C ILE A 243 1.04 -15.11 18.93
N ASN A 244 1.05 -16.24 19.63
CA ASN A 244 0.09 -17.32 19.45
C ASN A 244 -1.35 -16.93 19.83
N LEU A 245 -1.53 -15.92 20.69
CA LEU A 245 -2.84 -15.45 21.14
C LEU A 245 -3.43 -14.35 20.28
N HIS A 246 -2.72 -13.89 19.24
CA HIS A 246 -3.18 -12.76 18.41
C HIS A 246 -4.51 -13.05 17.72
N LYS A 247 -4.66 -14.24 17.12
CA LYS A 247 -5.90 -14.64 16.43
C LYS A 247 -7.08 -14.57 17.39
N GLU A 248 -6.99 -15.27 18.51
CA GLU A 248 -8.07 -15.32 19.51
C GLU A 248 -8.43 -13.93 20.05
N PHE A 249 -7.41 -13.10 20.35
CA PHE A 249 -7.62 -11.74 20.83
C PHE A 249 -8.40 -10.89 19.83
N PHE A 250 -8.02 -10.92 18.54
CA PHE A 250 -8.68 -10.09 17.55
C PHE A 250 -10.06 -10.61 17.17
N GLU A 251 -10.27 -11.92 17.09
CA GLU A 251 -11.58 -12.53 16.78
C GLU A 251 -12.57 -12.32 17.93
N ASN A 252 -12.12 -12.42 19.19
CA ASN A 252 -12.96 -12.11 20.34
C ASN A 252 -13.33 -10.63 20.45
N LYS A 253 -12.39 -9.75 20.10
CA LYS A 253 -12.62 -8.29 20.16
C LYS A 253 -13.44 -7.76 18.99
N TYR A 254 -13.37 -8.38 17.82
CA TYR A 254 -13.99 -7.92 16.57
C TYR A 254 -14.74 -9.06 15.90
N LYS A 255 -15.88 -9.44 16.49
CA LYS A 255 -16.68 -10.62 16.09
C LYS A 255 -17.14 -10.61 14.62
N ASP A 256 -17.33 -9.43 14.03
CA ASP A 256 -17.73 -9.25 12.62
C ASP A 256 -16.55 -9.36 11.63
N LEU A 257 -15.35 -9.60 12.14
CA LEU A 257 -14.13 -9.69 11.35
C LEU A 257 -13.47 -11.05 11.49
N LEU A 258 -12.95 -11.58 10.38
CA LEU A 258 -12.09 -12.75 10.34
C LEU A 258 -10.63 -12.29 10.43
N PHE A 259 -9.87 -12.88 11.31
CA PHE A 259 -8.44 -12.63 11.43
C PHE A 259 -7.70 -13.23 10.21
N ILE A 260 -6.76 -12.48 9.64
CA ILE A 260 -5.88 -12.94 8.57
C ILE A 260 -4.45 -13.09 9.10
N ASN A 261 -3.84 -11.99 9.54
CA ASN A 261 -2.51 -12.02 10.10
C ASN A 261 -2.27 -10.87 11.08
N CYS A 262 -1.21 -11.01 11.87
CA CYS A 262 -0.70 -9.96 12.74
C CYS A 262 0.84 -9.94 12.66
N GLN A 263 1.39 -8.76 12.53
CA GLN A 263 2.82 -8.52 12.52
C GLN A 263 3.18 -7.57 13.65
N VAL A 264 4.25 -7.86 14.37
CA VAL A 264 4.75 -7.05 15.47
C VAL A 264 6.18 -6.64 15.16
N TYR A 265 6.46 -5.36 15.34
CA TYR A 265 7.77 -4.78 15.08
C TYR A 265 8.27 -4.04 16.32
N LYS A 266 9.58 -4.06 16.54
CA LYS A 266 10.27 -3.24 17.53
C LYS A 266 11.28 -2.30 16.85
N SER A 267 11.59 -1.18 17.50
CA SER A 267 12.70 -0.31 17.14
C SER A 267 13.88 -0.58 18.05
N GLU A 268 15.09 -0.46 17.51
CA GLU A 268 16.32 -0.49 18.31
C GLU A 268 16.57 0.86 19.01
N GLU A 269 16.01 1.95 18.49
CA GLU A 269 16.24 3.32 18.96
C GLU A 269 15.14 3.80 19.91
N TYR A 270 13.91 3.28 19.76
CA TYR A 270 12.74 3.77 20.49
C TYR A 270 12.01 2.62 21.19
N PRO A 271 11.66 2.77 22.48
CA PRO A 271 10.87 1.78 23.18
C PRO A 271 9.42 1.73 22.69
N GLY A 272 8.77 0.61 22.94
CA GLY A 272 7.42 0.32 22.46
C GLY A 272 7.40 -0.60 21.25
N VAL A 273 6.20 -1.03 20.89
CA VAL A 273 5.96 -1.96 19.78
C VAL A 273 5.00 -1.36 18.75
N TYR A 274 5.22 -1.69 17.49
CA TYR A 274 4.27 -1.44 16.42
C TYR A 274 3.59 -2.75 16.04
N ILE A 275 2.27 -2.78 16.14
CA ILE A 275 1.46 -3.95 15.83
C ILE A 275 0.59 -3.64 14.61
N ARG A 276 0.68 -4.47 13.58
CA ARG A 276 -0.14 -4.37 12.38
C ARG A 276 -0.95 -5.64 12.22
N THR A 277 -2.27 -5.51 12.24
CA THR A 277 -3.19 -6.62 12.05
C THR A 277 -4.02 -6.40 10.79
N LYS A 278 -4.21 -7.47 10.03
CA LYS A 278 -5.15 -7.52 8.91
C LYS A 278 -6.30 -8.45 9.22
N MET A 279 -7.48 -8.02 8.90
CA MET A 279 -8.74 -8.74 9.07
C MET A 279 -9.62 -8.54 7.85
N ARG A 280 -10.61 -9.40 7.67
CA ARG A 280 -11.60 -9.31 6.60
C ARG A 280 -13.00 -9.34 7.22
N LYS A 281 -13.93 -8.55 6.69
CA LYS A 281 -15.36 -8.64 7.04
C LYS A 281 -15.89 -10.03 6.68
N ARG A 282 -16.75 -10.55 7.56
CA ARG A 282 -17.46 -11.83 7.35
C ARG A 282 -18.46 -11.75 6.20
#